data_903a718ff63127f56a0ee072d0e5d935
#
_entry.id   903a718ff63127f56a0ee072d0e5d935
#
_cell.length_a   1.000
_cell.length_b   1.000
_cell.length_c   1.000
_cell.angle_alpha   90.00
_cell.angle_beta   90.00
_cell.angle_gamma   90.00
#
_symmetry.space_group_name_H-M   'P 1'
#
loop_
_entity.id
_entity.type
_entity.pdbx_description
1 polymer ?
#
loop_
_entity_poly.entity_id
_entity_poly.type
_entity_poly.pdbx_seq_one_letter_code
_entity_poly.pdbx_strand_id
1 'polypeptide(L)'
;LNLYFLGTGAGLPAKHRNVSSIALELLEERGSIWLFDCGEATQHRILYTNIKPAKIEKIFITHLHGDHIYGLPGLLGTRSFHGAESPLVIYGPPGIKEFVEQTLKLSFTHLKYPLITKEIFDDETVFEDDQFIVKVKKLEHGIPSFGYRIIEKDLPGTLLADRLKEIGVKPGPIYKKLKNGETVQLADGRVLNGKDFLSPVKKGRIVSILGDTRYCKQSVELSKDADVLVHEATFAKDEELLAYNYFHSTTVQAAQIALEANAKTLWLTHISSRYQGEEDCQMLLAEARAVFPEASLAHDFLCVPIPKK
;
A
#
# COMPACT_ATOMS: atom_id res chain seq x y z
N LEU A 1 2.40 -10.60 -1.40
CA LEU A 1 1.68 -9.44 -0.87
C LEU A 1 0.20 -9.59 -1.17
N ASN A 2 -0.65 -9.12 -0.25
CA ASN A 2 -2.09 -9.00 -0.49
C ASN A 2 -2.54 -7.58 -0.11
N LEU A 3 -3.40 -6.98 -0.94
CA LEU A 3 -4.15 -5.77 -0.58
C LEU A 3 -5.51 -6.18 -0.05
N TYR A 4 -5.87 -5.65 1.12
CA TYR A 4 -7.15 -5.90 1.76
C TYR A 4 -7.91 -4.58 1.93
N PHE A 5 -9.06 -4.44 1.30
CA PHE A 5 -9.90 -3.24 1.40
C PHE A 5 -10.85 -3.37 2.60
N LEU A 6 -10.61 -2.63 3.67
CA LEU A 6 -11.44 -2.61 4.87
C LEU A 6 -12.60 -1.62 4.76
N GLY A 7 -12.40 -0.58 3.95
CA GLY A 7 -13.39 0.43 3.64
C GLY A 7 -13.07 1.11 2.32
N THR A 8 -14.10 1.32 1.50
CA THR A 8 -14.00 1.77 0.10
C THR A 8 -14.94 2.93 -0.23
N GLY A 9 -15.63 3.49 0.77
CA GLY A 9 -16.55 4.61 0.63
C GLY A 9 -15.92 5.95 0.98
N ALA A 10 -16.48 7.03 0.43
CA ALA A 10 -16.06 8.41 0.58
C ALA A 10 -16.89 9.16 1.61
N GLY A 11 -16.26 9.95 2.46
CA GLY A 11 -16.83 10.97 3.34
C GLY A 11 -17.61 10.42 4.54
N LEU A 12 -18.52 9.51 4.31
CA LEU A 12 -19.38 8.92 5.37
C LEU A 12 -19.59 7.42 5.14
N PRO A 13 -19.78 6.63 6.22
CA PRO A 13 -20.06 5.21 6.08
C PRO A 13 -21.44 4.96 5.48
N ALA A 14 -21.53 3.95 4.63
CA ALA A 14 -22.78 3.45 4.06
C ALA A 14 -22.97 1.96 4.43
N LYS A 15 -24.15 1.37 4.12
CA LYS A 15 -24.43 -0.03 4.48
C LYS A 15 -23.42 -1.01 3.87
N HIS A 16 -22.99 -0.74 2.65
CA HIS A 16 -22.15 -1.66 1.86
C HIS A 16 -20.70 -1.19 1.72
N ARG A 17 -20.40 0.05 2.12
CA ARG A 17 -19.06 0.63 2.07
C ARG A 17 -18.77 1.42 3.34
N ASN A 18 -17.76 1.00 4.09
CA ASN A 18 -17.19 1.79 5.16
C ASN A 18 -16.24 2.84 4.57
N VAL A 19 -15.89 3.84 5.38
CA VAL A 19 -14.91 4.87 5.03
C VAL A 19 -13.49 4.30 4.92
N SER A 20 -12.58 5.08 4.38
CA SER A 20 -11.28 4.65 3.86
C SER A 20 -10.39 3.90 4.86
N SER A 21 -10.03 2.68 4.49
CA SER A 21 -8.94 1.94 5.12
C SER A 21 -8.51 0.77 4.23
N ILE A 22 -7.20 0.63 4.01
CA ILE A 22 -6.61 -0.43 3.19
C ILE A 22 -5.45 -1.06 3.95
N ALA A 23 -5.39 -2.38 4.02
CA ALA A 23 -4.27 -3.10 4.60
C ALA A 23 -3.41 -3.75 3.50
N LEU A 24 -2.11 -3.52 3.55
CA LEU A 24 -1.12 -4.27 2.77
C LEU A 24 -0.52 -5.34 3.67
N GLU A 25 -0.87 -6.59 3.39
CA GLU A 25 -0.34 -7.74 4.11
C GLU A 25 1.03 -8.15 3.53
N LEU A 26 2.04 -8.12 4.39
CA LEU A 26 3.44 -8.48 4.13
C LEU A 26 3.81 -9.72 4.95
N LEU A 27 2.84 -10.63 5.19
CA LEU A 27 3.00 -11.72 6.14
C LEU A 27 4.07 -12.72 5.71
N GLU A 28 4.16 -13.02 4.40
CA GLU A 28 5.20 -13.92 3.88
C GLU A 28 6.59 -13.26 3.81
N GLU A 29 6.62 -11.95 3.59
CA GLU A 29 7.85 -11.18 3.40
C GLU A 29 8.51 -10.82 4.73
N ARG A 30 7.71 -10.35 5.70
CA ARG A 30 8.23 -9.82 6.97
C ARG A 30 7.35 -10.09 8.20
N GLY A 31 6.26 -10.83 8.05
CA GLY A 31 5.36 -11.18 9.15
C GLY A 31 4.54 -10.02 9.70
N SER A 32 4.39 -8.92 8.97
CA SER A 32 3.70 -7.69 9.39
C SER A 32 2.64 -7.22 8.40
N ILE A 33 1.87 -6.22 8.81
CA ILE A 33 0.82 -5.56 8.03
C ILE A 33 1.07 -4.06 8.08
N TRP A 34 0.89 -3.39 6.95
CA TRP A 34 0.89 -1.94 6.84
C TRP A 34 -0.50 -1.46 6.51
N LEU A 35 -1.00 -0.48 7.25
CA LEU A 35 -2.33 0.09 7.05
C LEU A 35 -2.20 1.45 6.35
N PHE A 36 -3.07 1.70 5.39
CA PHE A 36 -3.21 2.99 4.70
C PHE A 36 -4.58 3.54 5.03
N ASP A 37 -4.60 4.68 5.70
CA ASP A 37 -5.74 5.29 6.37
C ASP A 37 -6.42 4.39 7.41
N CYS A 38 -7.13 5.03 8.30
CA CYS A 38 -7.83 4.39 9.39
C CYS A 38 -9.11 5.19 9.69
N GLY A 39 -10.07 5.12 8.78
CA GLY A 39 -11.37 5.73 8.94
C GLY A 39 -12.16 5.11 10.08
N GLU A 40 -13.29 5.70 10.43
CA GLU A 40 -14.09 5.23 11.56
C GLU A 40 -14.46 3.75 11.41
N ALA A 41 -14.62 3.08 12.53
CA ALA A 41 -14.93 1.64 12.59
C ALA A 41 -13.90 0.69 11.96
N THR A 42 -12.71 1.14 11.52
CA THR A 42 -11.67 0.26 10.96
C THR A 42 -11.36 -0.91 11.90
N GLN A 43 -11.23 -0.68 13.21
CA GLN A 43 -11.02 -1.77 14.19
C GLN A 43 -12.15 -2.80 14.19
N HIS A 44 -13.39 -2.38 13.96
CA HIS A 44 -14.53 -3.28 13.86
C HIS A 44 -14.52 -4.05 12.53
N ARG A 45 -14.16 -3.39 11.44
CA ARG A 45 -14.02 -4.04 10.12
C ARG A 45 -12.95 -5.15 10.15
N ILE A 46 -11.86 -4.95 10.84
CA ILE A 46 -10.79 -5.94 11.03
C ILE A 46 -11.34 -7.24 11.64
N LEU A 47 -12.35 -7.21 12.51
CA LEU A 47 -12.95 -8.41 13.12
C LEU A 47 -13.55 -9.39 12.10
N TYR A 48 -13.93 -8.92 10.92
CA TYR A 48 -14.46 -9.76 9.83
C TYR A 48 -13.38 -10.28 8.89
N THR A 49 -12.11 -10.17 9.28
CA THR A 49 -10.94 -10.54 8.48
C THR A 49 -9.97 -11.41 9.28
N ASN A 50 -8.93 -11.92 8.62
CA ASN A 50 -7.82 -12.59 9.29
C ASN A 50 -6.72 -11.63 9.79
N ILE A 51 -6.91 -10.32 9.62
CA ILE A 51 -5.96 -9.29 10.03
C ILE A 51 -5.87 -9.27 11.55
N LYS A 52 -4.65 -9.40 12.07
CA LYS A 52 -4.39 -9.32 13.51
C LYS A 52 -3.86 -7.93 13.86
N PRO A 53 -4.55 -7.12 14.70
CA PRO A 53 -4.10 -5.77 15.06
C PRO A 53 -2.65 -5.74 15.58
N ALA A 54 -2.23 -6.75 16.32
CA ALA A 54 -0.86 -6.87 16.83
C ALA A 54 0.21 -6.99 15.73
N LYS A 55 -0.16 -7.36 14.49
CA LYS A 55 0.75 -7.45 13.35
C LYS A 55 0.85 -6.14 12.55
N ILE A 56 0.04 -5.14 12.86
CA ILE A 56 0.13 -3.82 12.22
C ILE A 56 1.41 -3.15 12.73
N GLU A 57 2.36 -2.96 11.84
CA GLU A 57 3.70 -2.38 12.12
C GLU A 57 3.78 -0.90 11.78
N LYS A 58 3.09 -0.50 10.69
CA LYS A 58 3.07 0.87 10.19
C LYS A 58 1.65 1.27 9.80
N ILE A 59 1.34 2.54 10.01
CA ILE A 59 0.12 3.17 9.52
C ILE A 59 0.55 4.40 8.71
N PHE A 60 0.05 4.50 7.48
CA PHE A 60 0.30 5.61 6.58
C PHE A 60 -1.02 6.37 6.39
N ILE A 61 -1.08 7.60 6.85
CA ILE A 61 -2.25 8.47 6.73
C ILE A 61 -2.05 9.40 5.54
N THR A 62 -3.00 9.38 4.62
CA THR A 62 -2.94 10.20 3.40
C THR A 62 -3.22 11.66 3.69
N HIS A 63 -4.26 11.95 4.45
CA HIS A 63 -4.68 13.30 4.87
C HIS A 63 -5.55 13.23 6.14
N LEU A 64 -5.91 14.39 6.71
CA LEU A 64 -6.54 14.48 8.02
C LEU A 64 -8.07 14.64 7.98
N HIS A 65 -8.76 14.36 6.88
CA HIS A 65 -10.21 14.28 6.94
C HIS A 65 -10.67 13.12 7.82
N GLY A 66 -11.82 13.27 8.45
CA GLY A 66 -12.30 12.34 9.48
C GLY A 66 -12.46 10.92 8.99
N ASP A 67 -12.96 10.74 7.76
CA ASP A 67 -13.17 9.46 7.11
C ASP A 67 -11.86 8.69 6.79
N HIS A 68 -10.70 9.32 7.06
CA HIS A 68 -9.37 8.71 6.96
C HIS A 68 -8.68 8.50 8.31
N ILE A 69 -9.13 9.16 9.40
CA ILE A 69 -8.40 9.13 10.69
C ILE A 69 -9.25 8.79 11.93
N TYR A 70 -10.59 8.89 11.88
CA TYR A 70 -11.41 8.75 13.09
C TYR A 70 -11.40 7.33 13.69
N GLY A 71 -11.02 6.31 12.97
CA GLY A 71 -10.80 4.97 13.51
C GLY A 71 -9.49 4.78 14.26
N LEU A 72 -8.53 5.71 14.07
CA LEU A 72 -7.17 5.56 14.57
C LEU A 72 -7.09 5.41 16.09
N PRO A 73 -7.74 6.27 16.92
CA PRO A 73 -7.68 6.15 18.37
C PRO A 73 -8.17 4.79 18.88
N GLY A 74 -9.30 4.32 18.32
CA GLY A 74 -9.87 3.02 18.68
C GLY A 74 -8.95 1.85 18.29
N LEU A 75 -8.34 1.89 17.12
CA LEU A 75 -7.42 0.86 16.65
C LEU A 75 -6.15 0.80 17.52
N LEU A 76 -5.60 1.95 17.92
CA LEU A 76 -4.44 2.02 18.80
C LEU A 76 -4.70 1.32 20.15
N GLY A 77 -5.86 1.60 20.77
CA GLY A 77 -6.30 0.92 21.98
C GLY A 77 -6.50 -0.58 21.75
N THR A 78 -7.20 -0.96 20.69
CA THR A 78 -7.44 -2.37 20.33
C THR A 78 -6.13 -3.14 20.16
N ARG A 79 -5.14 -2.56 19.46
CA ARG A 79 -3.83 -3.17 19.28
C ARG A 79 -3.14 -3.44 20.63
N SER A 80 -3.26 -2.51 21.58
CA SER A 80 -2.73 -2.65 22.92
C SER A 80 -3.41 -3.79 23.72
N PHE A 81 -4.74 -3.89 23.63
CA PHE A 81 -5.52 -4.96 24.27
C PHE A 81 -5.23 -6.34 23.67
N HIS A 82 -4.87 -6.42 22.40
CA HIS A 82 -4.43 -7.67 21.74
C HIS A 82 -2.97 -8.06 22.05
N GLY A 83 -2.36 -7.43 23.05
CA GLY A 83 -1.03 -7.82 23.57
C GLY A 83 0.12 -7.42 22.63
N ALA A 84 -0.04 -6.43 21.80
CA ALA A 84 1.08 -5.94 21.00
C ALA A 84 2.09 -5.19 21.88
N GLU A 85 3.37 -5.55 21.74
CA GLU A 85 4.50 -4.92 22.42
C GLU A 85 5.48 -4.28 21.42
N SER A 86 5.45 -4.71 20.16
CA SER A 86 6.33 -4.17 19.13
C SER A 86 5.98 -2.70 18.82
N PRO A 87 6.96 -1.86 18.47
CA PRO A 87 6.70 -0.47 18.08
C PRO A 87 5.70 -0.36 16.93
N LEU A 88 4.87 0.67 16.96
CA LEU A 88 4.01 1.09 15.86
C LEU A 88 4.47 2.46 15.37
N VAL A 89 4.65 2.60 14.06
CA VAL A 89 5.02 3.87 13.44
C VAL A 89 3.85 4.40 12.61
N ILE A 90 3.43 5.64 12.90
CA ILE A 90 2.43 6.36 12.10
C ILE A 90 3.15 7.41 11.26
N TYR A 91 2.92 7.38 9.97
CA TYR A 91 3.33 8.41 9.01
C TYR A 91 2.10 9.17 8.56
N GLY A 92 2.16 10.49 8.45
CA GLY A 92 1.03 11.28 7.95
C GLY A 92 1.35 12.77 7.87
N PRO A 93 0.42 13.58 7.37
CA PRO A 93 0.63 15.03 7.23
C PRO A 93 0.75 15.73 8.56
N PRO A 94 1.23 17.01 8.55
CA PRO A 94 1.30 17.85 9.75
C PRO A 94 -0.05 17.90 10.49
N GLY A 95 -0.01 17.76 11.82
CA GLY A 95 -1.18 17.68 12.70
C GLY A 95 -1.56 16.26 13.12
N ILE A 96 -1.07 15.21 12.43
CA ILE A 96 -1.36 13.81 12.83
C ILE A 96 -0.81 13.49 14.22
N LYS A 97 0.36 14.00 14.55
CA LYS A 97 0.97 13.82 15.87
C LYS A 97 0.08 14.42 16.97
N GLU A 98 -0.33 15.67 16.79
CA GLU A 98 -1.20 16.36 17.74
C GLU A 98 -2.53 15.62 17.90
N PHE A 99 -3.18 15.23 16.79
CA PHE A 99 -4.43 14.46 16.81
C PHE A 99 -4.32 13.20 17.67
N VAL A 100 -3.27 12.41 17.45
CA VAL A 100 -3.04 11.15 18.18
C VAL A 100 -2.75 11.42 19.67
N GLU A 101 -1.81 12.32 19.97
CA GLU A 101 -1.40 12.62 21.35
C GLU A 101 -2.57 13.18 22.17
N GLN A 102 -3.32 14.14 21.61
CA GLN A 102 -4.47 14.75 22.32
C GLN A 102 -5.60 13.75 22.53
N THR A 103 -5.90 12.93 21.52
CA THR A 103 -6.97 11.94 21.65
C THR A 103 -6.64 10.90 22.71
N LEU A 104 -5.43 10.34 22.71
CA LEU A 104 -4.99 9.38 23.73
C LEU A 104 -4.97 10.01 25.13
N LYS A 105 -4.50 11.25 25.25
CA LYS A 105 -4.46 12.00 26.52
C LYS A 105 -5.84 12.25 27.08
N LEU A 106 -6.77 12.78 26.27
CA LEU A 106 -8.13 13.12 26.70
C LEU A 106 -8.98 11.88 27.02
N SER A 107 -8.74 10.77 26.34
CA SER A 107 -9.40 9.50 26.61
C SER A 107 -8.74 8.66 27.71
N PHE A 108 -7.66 9.15 28.34
CA PHE A 108 -6.85 8.40 29.30
C PHE A 108 -6.41 7.03 28.79
N THR A 109 -6.17 6.92 27.48
CA THR A 109 -5.75 5.66 26.86
C THR A 109 -4.24 5.49 26.98
N HIS A 110 -3.83 4.40 27.63
CA HIS A 110 -2.42 4.02 27.79
C HIS A 110 -2.07 2.85 26.90
N LEU A 111 -1.09 3.05 26.02
CA LEU A 111 -0.60 2.01 25.12
C LEU A 111 0.50 1.19 25.79
N LYS A 112 0.49 -0.15 25.54
CA LYS A 112 1.52 -1.09 26.05
C LYS A 112 2.72 -1.23 25.12
N TYR A 113 2.79 -0.43 24.06
CA TYR A 113 3.85 -0.46 23.07
C TYR A 113 4.34 0.94 22.72
N PRO A 114 5.58 1.08 22.23
CA PRO A 114 6.09 2.36 21.75
C PRO A 114 5.30 2.82 20.51
N LEU A 115 4.77 4.05 20.56
CA LEU A 115 4.14 4.71 19.44
C LEU A 115 5.04 5.82 18.94
N ILE A 116 5.35 5.81 17.64
CA ILE A 116 6.20 6.79 16.97
C ILE A 116 5.38 7.46 15.88
N THR A 117 5.23 8.77 15.93
CA THR A 117 4.55 9.54 14.89
C THR A 117 5.57 10.35 14.10
N LYS A 118 5.52 10.26 12.77
CA LYS A 118 6.38 10.99 11.83
C LYS A 118 5.52 11.81 10.89
N GLU A 119 5.65 13.12 10.95
CA GLU A 119 4.95 14.04 10.08
C GLU A 119 5.71 14.25 8.76
N ILE A 120 4.94 14.28 7.67
CA ILE A 120 5.41 14.40 6.29
C ILE A 120 5.01 15.79 5.79
N PHE A 121 5.96 16.54 5.29
CA PHE A 121 5.75 17.92 4.84
C PHE A 121 5.83 18.08 3.32
N ASP A 122 6.59 17.20 2.66
CA ASP A 122 6.87 17.30 1.23
C ASP A 122 7.18 15.93 0.61
N ASP A 123 7.50 15.91 -0.67
CA ASP A 123 7.93 14.70 -1.40
C ASP A 123 9.21 14.13 -0.79
N GLU A 124 9.18 12.91 -0.31
CA GLU A 124 10.34 12.28 0.32
C GLU A 124 10.30 10.74 0.29
N THR A 125 11.39 10.12 0.72
CA THR A 125 11.43 8.71 1.08
C THR A 125 11.21 8.59 2.59
N VAL A 126 10.00 8.18 3.01
CA VAL A 126 9.60 8.14 4.43
C VAL A 126 10.07 6.88 5.15
N PHE A 127 10.35 5.82 4.39
CA PHE A 127 10.84 4.55 4.93
C PHE A 127 11.71 3.82 3.90
N GLU A 128 12.81 3.24 4.39
CA GLU A 128 13.65 2.31 3.62
C GLU A 128 14.30 1.31 4.56
N ASP A 129 14.28 0.02 4.16
CA ASP A 129 15.03 -1.07 4.78
C ASP A 129 15.58 -2.03 3.71
N ASP A 130 16.02 -3.22 4.10
CA ASP A 130 16.61 -4.20 3.18
C ASP A 130 15.59 -4.78 2.18
N GLN A 131 14.29 -4.68 2.47
CA GLN A 131 13.22 -5.29 1.68
C GLN A 131 12.36 -4.27 0.92
N PHE A 132 12.09 -3.10 1.51
CA PHE A 132 11.13 -2.14 0.97
C PHE A 132 11.64 -0.71 1.01
N ILE A 133 11.15 0.09 0.07
CA ILE A 133 11.25 1.54 0.05
C ILE A 133 9.83 2.09 -0.02
N VAL A 134 9.50 3.10 0.81
CA VAL A 134 8.26 3.85 0.71
C VAL A 134 8.55 5.29 0.37
N LYS A 135 8.10 5.71 -0.81
CA LYS A 135 8.16 7.10 -1.28
C LYS A 135 6.79 7.74 -1.17
N VAL A 136 6.79 9.03 -0.90
CA VAL A 136 5.58 9.84 -0.80
C VAL A 136 5.65 11.01 -1.75
N LYS A 137 4.49 11.39 -2.29
CA LYS A 137 4.31 12.65 -3.04
C LYS A 137 3.06 13.38 -2.56
N LYS A 138 3.17 14.70 -2.52
CA LYS A 138 2.05 15.58 -2.23
C LYS A 138 1.09 15.59 -3.43
N LEU A 139 -0.19 15.50 -3.15
CA LEU A 139 -1.28 15.47 -4.12
C LEU A 139 -2.10 16.77 -4.07
N GLU A 140 -3.01 16.93 -5.02
CA GLU A 140 -3.88 18.11 -5.11
C GLU A 140 -5.24 17.88 -4.44
N HIS A 141 -5.35 18.26 -3.18
CA HIS A 141 -6.58 18.17 -2.39
C HIS A 141 -6.82 19.44 -1.58
N GLY A 142 -8.01 19.60 -0.96
CA GLY A 142 -8.40 20.76 -0.16
C GLY A 142 -7.55 21.00 1.09
N ILE A 143 -6.91 19.96 1.60
CA ILE A 143 -5.93 19.99 2.69
C ILE A 143 -4.68 19.19 2.26
N PRO A 144 -3.55 19.27 2.99
CA PRO A 144 -2.37 18.46 2.66
C PRO A 144 -2.72 16.97 2.53
N SER A 145 -2.59 16.43 1.32
CA SER A 145 -2.86 15.03 0.99
C SER A 145 -1.64 14.43 0.31
N PHE A 146 -1.37 13.14 0.58
CA PHE A 146 -0.22 12.42 0.10
C PHE A 146 -0.62 11.07 -0.50
N GLY A 147 0.12 10.68 -1.54
CA GLY A 147 0.12 9.31 -2.04
C GLY A 147 1.38 8.58 -1.60
N TYR A 148 1.28 7.27 -1.47
CA TYR A 148 2.36 6.39 -1.05
C TYR A 148 2.71 5.38 -2.16
N ARG A 149 4.00 5.31 -2.48
CA ARG A 149 4.55 4.30 -3.40
C ARG A 149 5.42 3.34 -2.62
N ILE A 150 4.99 2.09 -2.56
CA ILE A 150 5.67 0.99 -1.89
C ILE A 150 6.42 0.20 -2.95
N ILE A 151 7.74 0.13 -2.81
CA ILE A 151 8.64 -0.56 -3.73
C ILE A 151 9.27 -1.72 -2.96
N GLU A 152 8.94 -2.95 -3.33
CA GLU A 152 9.70 -4.12 -2.89
C GLU A 152 11.04 -4.14 -3.62
N LYS A 153 12.14 -4.28 -2.88
CA LYS A 153 13.48 -4.34 -3.48
C LYS A 153 13.65 -5.62 -4.28
N ASP A 154 14.40 -5.54 -5.36
CA ASP A 154 14.73 -6.69 -6.18
C ASP A 154 15.46 -7.77 -5.36
N LEU A 155 15.07 -9.01 -5.52
CA LEU A 155 15.73 -10.12 -4.85
C LEU A 155 16.80 -10.71 -5.78
N PRO A 156 17.97 -11.08 -5.24
CA PRO A 156 18.98 -11.81 -6.01
C PRO A 156 18.38 -13.06 -6.66
N GLY A 157 18.89 -13.42 -7.81
CA GLY A 157 18.52 -14.67 -8.48
C GLY A 157 18.74 -15.89 -7.58
N THR A 158 18.00 -16.94 -7.84
CA THR A 158 18.17 -18.23 -7.17
C THR A 158 19.45 -18.91 -7.69
N LEU A 159 20.24 -19.49 -6.81
CA LEU A 159 21.41 -20.25 -7.20
C LEU A 159 21.00 -21.47 -8.05
N LEU A 160 21.56 -21.60 -9.24
CA LEU A 160 21.34 -22.71 -10.17
C LEU A 160 22.15 -23.92 -9.71
N ALA A 161 21.71 -24.53 -8.59
CA ALA A 161 22.43 -25.61 -7.92
C ALA A 161 22.69 -26.83 -8.83
N ASP A 162 21.78 -27.12 -9.77
CA ASP A 162 21.93 -28.26 -10.67
C ASP A 162 23.07 -28.02 -11.69
N ARG A 163 23.22 -26.81 -12.20
CA ARG A 163 24.39 -26.44 -13.04
C ARG A 163 25.71 -26.57 -12.28
N LEU A 164 25.74 -26.28 -10.99
CA LEU A 164 26.93 -26.48 -10.15
C LEU A 164 27.23 -27.97 -9.95
N LYS A 165 26.20 -28.80 -9.74
CA LYS A 165 26.38 -30.27 -9.65
C LYS A 165 26.91 -30.87 -10.95
N GLU A 166 26.39 -30.43 -12.12
CA GLU A 166 26.84 -30.88 -13.45
C GLU A 166 28.34 -30.66 -13.67
N ILE A 167 28.88 -29.55 -13.14
CA ILE A 167 30.34 -29.27 -13.22
C ILE A 167 31.12 -29.82 -12.01
N GLY A 168 30.50 -30.71 -11.22
CA GLY A 168 31.15 -31.45 -10.12
C GLY A 168 31.32 -30.68 -8.81
N VAL A 169 30.65 -29.52 -8.63
CA VAL A 169 30.72 -28.74 -7.41
C VAL A 169 29.67 -29.26 -6.41
N LYS A 170 30.13 -29.85 -5.32
CA LYS A 170 29.26 -30.40 -4.28
C LYS A 170 28.65 -29.30 -3.41
N PRO A 171 27.39 -29.46 -2.94
CA PRO A 171 26.77 -28.54 -1.98
C PRO A 171 27.64 -28.33 -0.73
N GLY A 172 27.77 -27.07 -0.32
CA GLY A 172 28.59 -26.70 0.83
C GLY A 172 28.74 -25.17 0.98
N PRO A 173 29.65 -24.68 1.82
CA PRO A 173 29.87 -23.25 2.06
C PRO A 173 30.11 -22.41 0.80
N ILE A 174 30.68 -23.06 -0.25
CA ILE A 174 30.91 -22.45 -1.56
C ILE A 174 29.60 -21.97 -2.19
N TYR A 175 28.50 -22.72 -2.05
CA TYR A 175 27.19 -22.36 -2.59
C TYR A 175 26.69 -21.03 -2.02
N LYS A 176 26.95 -20.74 -0.72
CA LYS A 176 26.59 -19.45 -0.11
C LYS A 176 27.35 -18.29 -0.75
N LYS A 177 28.65 -18.45 -1.00
CA LYS A 177 29.47 -17.43 -1.67
C LYS A 177 29.00 -17.18 -3.10
N LEU A 178 28.79 -18.25 -3.86
CA LEU A 178 28.28 -18.13 -5.25
C LEU A 178 26.87 -17.53 -5.29
N LYS A 179 25.99 -17.85 -4.31
CA LYS A 179 24.68 -17.23 -4.17
C LYS A 179 24.77 -15.71 -3.94
N ASN A 180 25.81 -15.27 -3.26
CA ASN A 180 26.08 -13.83 -3.05
C ASN A 180 26.72 -13.16 -4.28
N GLY A 181 26.93 -13.90 -5.39
CA GLY A 181 27.59 -13.39 -6.58
C GLY A 181 29.11 -13.27 -6.48
N GLU A 182 29.70 -13.83 -5.42
CA GLU A 182 31.16 -13.79 -5.18
C GLU A 182 31.91 -14.70 -6.18
N THR A 183 33.13 -14.31 -6.52
CA THR A 183 34.05 -15.19 -7.26
C THR A 183 34.75 -16.14 -6.29
N VAL A 184 34.73 -17.44 -6.60
CA VAL A 184 35.29 -18.49 -5.75
C VAL A 184 36.28 -19.33 -6.54
N GLN A 185 37.47 -19.57 -5.97
CA GLN A 185 38.45 -20.54 -6.50
C GLN A 185 38.21 -21.91 -5.86
N LEU A 186 38.03 -22.95 -6.69
CA LEU A 186 37.88 -24.33 -6.26
C LEU A 186 39.25 -24.95 -5.94
N ALA A 187 39.24 -26.08 -5.21
CA ALA A 187 40.47 -26.82 -4.83
C ALA A 187 41.22 -27.38 -6.05
N ASP A 188 40.53 -27.56 -7.19
CA ASP A 188 41.08 -28.02 -8.43
C ASP A 188 41.65 -26.89 -9.31
N GLY A 189 41.67 -25.64 -8.80
CA GLY A 189 42.21 -24.45 -9.48
C GLY A 189 41.21 -23.71 -10.36
N ARG A 190 40.00 -24.25 -10.63
CA ARG A 190 38.97 -23.57 -11.38
C ARG A 190 38.45 -22.33 -10.61
N VAL A 191 38.16 -21.25 -11.34
CA VAL A 191 37.57 -20.03 -10.78
C VAL A 191 36.13 -19.92 -11.28
N LEU A 192 35.18 -19.83 -10.35
CA LEU A 192 33.77 -19.68 -10.66
C LEU A 192 33.32 -18.29 -10.27
N ASN A 193 32.62 -17.59 -11.18
CA ASN A 193 31.96 -16.34 -10.89
C ASN A 193 30.52 -16.66 -10.49
N GLY A 194 30.13 -16.31 -9.25
CA GLY A 194 28.79 -16.60 -8.72
C GLY A 194 27.67 -16.05 -9.58
N LYS A 195 27.87 -14.90 -10.26
CA LYS A 195 26.86 -14.31 -11.14
C LYS A 195 26.45 -15.23 -12.31
N ASP A 196 27.35 -16.10 -12.79
CA ASP A 196 27.07 -17.02 -13.88
C ASP A 196 26.17 -18.20 -13.48
N PHE A 197 26.02 -18.40 -12.17
CA PHE A 197 25.22 -19.46 -11.56
C PHE A 197 23.98 -18.94 -10.83
N LEU A 198 23.58 -17.69 -11.08
CA LEU A 198 22.33 -17.15 -10.58
C LEU A 198 21.28 -17.11 -11.70
N SER A 199 20.03 -17.41 -11.36
CA SER A 199 18.91 -17.09 -12.22
C SER A 199 18.79 -15.56 -12.37
N PRO A 200 18.00 -15.04 -13.33
CA PRO A 200 17.72 -13.63 -13.39
C PRO A 200 17.25 -13.06 -12.06
N VAL A 201 17.59 -11.81 -11.81
CA VAL A 201 17.10 -11.05 -10.65
C VAL A 201 15.58 -11.07 -10.65
N LYS A 202 14.97 -11.40 -9.50
CA LYS A 202 13.53 -11.35 -9.33
C LYS A 202 13.13 -9.92 -9.03
N LYS A 203 12.39 -9.31 -9.94
CA LYS A 203 11.91 -7.95 -9.79
C LYS A 203 10.94 -7.83 -8.63
N GLY A 204 11.15 -6.85 -7.77
CA GLY A 204 10.24 -6.50 -6.71
C GLY A 204 8.92 -5.94 -7.26
N ARG A 205 7.88 -6.01 -6.44
CA ARG A 205 6.54 -5.48 -6.76
C ARG A 205 6.47 -4.00 -6.38
N ILE A 206 5.63 -3.27 -7.11
CA ILE A 206 5.39 -1.85 -6.88
C ILE A 206 3.90 -1.64 -6.67
N VAL A 207 3.54 -1.08 -5.52
CA VAL A 207 2.17 -0.74 -5.17
C VAL A 207 2.09 0.75 -4.91
N SER A 208 1.18 1.45 -5.58
CA SER A 208 0.90 2.86 -5.33
C SER A 208 -0.50 3.01 -4.76
N ILE A 209 -0.62 3.65 -3.60
CA ILE A 209 -1.89 3.91 -2.92
C ILE A 209 -1.97 5.43 -2.75
N LEU A 210 -2.92 6.05 -3.43
CA LEU A 210 -3.09 7.49 -3.42
C LEU A 210 -4.16 7.90 -2.42
N GLY A 211 -3.94 9.05 -1.77
CA GLY A 211 -4.99 9.75 -1.04
C GLY A 211 -5.92 10.50 -1.97
N ASP A 212 -6.87 11.20 -1.39
CA ASP A 212 -7.83 12.01 -2.12
C ASP A 212 -7.13 13.09 -2.92
N THR A 213 -7.52 13.24 -4.18
CA THR A 213 -6.86 14.14 -5.10
C THR A 213 -7.69 14.43 -6.35
N ARG A 214 -7.57 15.61 -6.89
CA ARG A 214 -7.86 15.85 -8.32
C ARG A 214 -6.87 15.09 -9.19
N TYR A 215 -7.18 15.01 -10.49
CA TYR A 215 -6.16 14.66 -11.48
C TYR A 215 -4.96 15.62 -11.35
N CYS A 216 -3.79 15.06 -11.09
CA CYS A 216 -2.54 15.82 -11.00
C CYS A 216 -1.34 15.01 -11.53
N LYS A 217 -0.32 15.72 -11.98
CA LYS A 217 0.90 15.12 -12.53
C LYS A 217 1.63 14.25 -11.49
N GLN A 218 1.58 14.64 -10.22
CA GLN A 218 2.21 13.92 -9.12
C GLN A 218 1.62 12.52 -8.94
N SER A 219 0.30 12.36 -9.18
CA SER A 219 -0.36 11.05 -9.19
C SER A 219 0.21 10.12 -10.27
N VAL A 220 0.43 10.65 -11.48
CA VAL A 220 1.05 9.91 -12.59
C VAL A 220 2.49 9.51 -12.24
N GLU A 221 3.30 10.46 -11.78
CA GLU A 221 4.70 10.22 -11.43
C GLU A 221 4.86 9.18 -10.31
N LEU A 222 4.03 9.27 -9.25
CA LEU A 222 4.07 8.34 -8.14
C LEU A 222 3.64 6.93 -8.54
N SER A 223 2.72 6.83 -9.50
CA SER A 223 2.14 5.57 -9.97
C SER A 223 2.93 4.92 -11.12
N LYS A 224 4.01 5.55 -11.59
CA LYS A 224 4.75 5.08 -12.76
C LYS A 224 5.17 3.61 -12.63
N ASP A 225 4.80 2.80 -13.63
CA ASP A 225 5.11 1.37 -13.74
C ASP A 225 4.66 0.55 -12.50
N ALA A 226 3.61 0.99 -11.78
CA ALA A 226 3.08 0.26 -10.64
C ALA A 226 2.46 -1.07 -11.09
N ASP A 227 2.68 -2.14 -10.32
CA ASP A 227 1.97 -3.40 -10.53
C ASP A 227 0.51 -3.26 -10.13
N VAL A 228 0.27 -2.48 -9.07
CA VAL A 228 -1.07 -2.13 -8.58
C VAL A 228 -1.12 -0.64 -8.25
N LEU A 229 -2.06 0.05 -8.85
CA LEU A 229 -2.46 1.40 -8.49
C LEU A 229 -3.81 1.35 -7.78
N VAL A 230 -3.89 1.94 -6.60
CA VAL A 230 -5.15 2.23 -5.90
C VAL A 230 -5.38 3.73 -5.96
N HIS A 231 -6.51 4.13 -6.51
CA HIS A 231 -6.86 5.53 -6.72
C HIS A 231 -8.32 5.79 -6.33
N GLU A 232 -8.57 6.94 -5.75
CA GLU A 232 -9.94 7.39 -5.51
C GLU A 232 -10.70 7.60 -6.84
N ALA A 233 -12.01 7.39 -6.81
CA ALA A 233 -12.91 7.63 -7.91
C ALA A 233 -14.28 8.05 -7.33
N THR A 234 -14.25 9.16 -6.63
CA THR A 234 -15.40 9.63 -5.83
C THR A 234 -16.61 9.93 -6.71
N PHE A 235 -16.39 10.32 -7.97
CA PHE A 235 -17.44 10.78 -8.87
C PHE A 235 -17.46 10.04 -10.22
N ALA A 236 -18.65 9.95 -10.83
CA ALA A 236 -18.82 9.50 -12.19
C ALA A 236 -18.31 10.54 -13.21
N LYS A 237 -18.14 10.14 -14.46
CA LYS A 237 -17.60 10.95 -15.55
C LYS A 237 -18.35 12.27 -15.74
N ASP A 238 -19.67 12.26 -15.67
CA ASP A 238 -20.52 13.44 -15.91
C ASP A 238 -20.51 14.44 -14.75
N GLU A 239 -19.93 14.08 -13.60
CA GLU A 239 -19.76 14.95 -12.44
C GLU A 239 -18.36 15.59 -12.34
N GLU A 240 -17.64 15.75 -13.46
CA GLU A 240 -16.26 16.26 -13.49
C GLU A 240 -16.12 17.64 -12.83
N LEU A 241 -17.09 18.54 -13.04
CA LEU A 241 -17.08 19.87 -12.40
C LEU A 241 -17.20 19.75 -10.87
N LEU A 242 -18.00 18.80 -10.39
CA LEU A 242 -18.17 18.54 -8.97
C LEU A 242 -16.88 17.96 -8.39
N ALA A 243 -16.28 16.97 -9.05
CA ALA A 243 -14.99 16.41 -8.71
C ALA A 243 -13.93 17.50 -8.60
N TYR A 244 -13.85 18.40 -9.60
CA TYR A 244 -12.91 19.49 -9.57
C TYR A 244 -13.11 20.43 -8.38
N ASN A 245 -14.36 20.83 -8.08
CA ASN A 245 -14.67 21.78 -7.01
C ASN A 245 -14.39 21.22 -5.61
N TYR A 246 -14.57 19.91 -5.42
CA TYR A 246 -14.33 19.22 -4.14
C TYR A 246 -12.94 18.58 -4.06
N PHE A 247 -12.06 18.81 -5.04
CA PHE A 247 -10.69 18.29 -5.08
C PHE A 247 -10.62 16.76 -5.11
N HIS A 248 -11.51 16.15 -5.88
CA HIS A 248 -11.58 14.72 -6.12
C HIS A 248 -11.42 14.37 -7.61
N SER A 249 -11.36 13.09 -7.90
CA SER A 249 -11.29 12.55 -9.26
C SER A 249 -12.58 11.85 -9.67
N THR A 250 -12.82 11.84 -10.98
CA THR A 250 -13.79 10.94 -11.59
C THR A 250 -13.15 9.58 -11.92
N THR A 251 -14.00 8.59 -12.18
CA THR A 251 -13.58 7.25 -12.67
C THR A 251 -12.69 7.33 -13.91
N VAL A 252 -13.02 8.24 -14.85
CA VAL A 252 -12.27 8.45 -16.08
C VAL A 252 -10.91 9.09 -15.79
N GLN A 253 -10.84 10.04 -14.88
CA GLN A 253 -9.58 10.69 -14.50
C GLN A 253 -8.64 9.71 -13.78
N ALA A 254 -9.18 8.88 -12.88
CA ALA A 254 -8.39 7.81 -12.24
C ALA A 254 -7.83 6.81 -13.27
N ALA A 255 -8.65 6.42 -14.26
CA ALA A 255 -8.24 5.54 -15.34
C ALA A 255 -7.20 6.20 -16.26
N GLN A 256 -7.31 7.50 -16.53
CA GLN A 256 -6.33 8.25 -17.30
C GLN A 256 -4.97 8.30 -16.60
N ILE A 257 -4.94 8.50 -15.27
CA ILE A 257 -3.71 8.43 -14.47
C ILE A 257 -3.08 7.05 -14.57
N ALA A 258 -3.86 5.97 -14.48
CA ALA A 258 -3.35 4.60 -14.61
C ALA A 258 -2.71 4.35 -15.99
N LEU A 259 -3.34 4.85 -17.06
CA LEU A 259 -2.84 4.74 -18.43
C LEU A 259 -1.53 5.51 -18.61
N GLU A 260 -1.48 6.78 -18.20
CA GLU A 260 -0.30 7.63 -18.32
C GLU A 260 0.87 7.13 -17.45
N ALA A 261 0.56 6.57 -16.29
CA ALA A 261 1.54 5.97 -15.40
C ALA A 261 2.06 4.61 -15.88
N ASN A 262 1.50 4.03 -16.95
CA ASN A 262 1.81 2.66 -17.37
C ASN A 262 1.62 1.65 -16.21
N ALA A 263 0.59 1.84 -15.39
CA ALA A 263 0.24 0.90 -14.32
C ALA A 263 -0.26 -0.43 -14.93
N LYS A 264 -0.09 -1.56 -14.23
CA LYS A 264 -0.58 -2.84 -14.74
C LYS A 264 -2.04 -3.09 -14.38
N THR A 265 -2.45 -2.67 -13.18
CA THR A 265 -3.84 -2.77 -12.72
C THR A 265 -4.24 -1.52 -11.96
N LEU A 266 -5.51 -1.15 -12.04
CA LEU A 266 -6.13 -0.06 -11.31
C LEU A 266 -7.25 -0.58 -10.43
N TRP A 267 -7.21 -0.22 -9.14
CA TRP A 267 -8.31 -0.44 -8.20
C TRP A 267 -8.91 0.89 -7.80
N LEU A 268 -10.17 1.11 -8.22
CA LEU A 268 -10.95 2.28 -7.86
C LEU A 268 -11.51 2.11 -6.45
N THR A 269 -11.35 3.12 -5.62
CA THR A 269 -11.84 3.16 -4.23
C THR A 269 -12.42 4.53 -3.92
N HIS A 270 -12.80 4.79 -2.67
CA HIS A 270 -13.34 6.07 -2.21
C HIS A 270 -14.58 6.49 -3.02
N ILE A 271 -15.55 5.58 -3.10
CA ILE A 271 -16.75 5.76 -3.90
C ILE A 271 -17.78 6.55 -3.11
N SER A 272 -18.34 7.60 -3.71
CA SER A 272 -19.38 8.40 -3.09
C SER A 272 -20.61 7.56 -2.72
N SER A 273 -21.20 7.86 -1.56
CA SER A 273 -22.45 7.23 -1.10
C SER A 273 -23.66 7.46 -2.01
N ARG A 274 -23.53 8.24 -3.08
CA ARG A 274 -24.53 8.38 -4.15
C ARG A 274 -24.69 7.11 -4.97
N TYR A 275 -23.60 6.37 -5.14
CA TYR A 275 -23.51 5.16 -5.96
C TYR A 275 -23.62 3.92 -5.07
N GLN A 276 -24.84 3.48 -4.81
CA GLN A 276 -25.11 2.38 -3.86
C GLN A 276 -25.55 1.08 -4.54
N GLY A 277 -26.13 1.19 -5.73
CA GLY A 277 -26.66 0.07 -6.48
C GLY A 277 -25.59 -0.70 -7.26
N GLU A 278 -25.94 -1.92 -7.66
CA GLU A 278 -25.09 -2.72 -8.55
C GLU A 278 -24.95 -2.06 -9.93
N GLU A 279 -26.03 -1.45 -10.43
CA GLU A 279 -26.05 -0.71 -11.69
C GLU A 279 -25.10 0.49 -11.66
N ASP A 280 -25.08 1.24 -10.55
CA ASP A 280 -24.12 2.35 -10.36
C ASP A 280 -22.68 1.85 -10.40
N CYS A 281 -22.39 0.76 -9.69
CA CYS A 281 -21.05 0.16 -9.68
C CYS A 281 -20.61 -0.31 -11.08
N GLN A 282 -21.53 -0.92 -11.83
CA GLN A 282 -21.28 -1.35 -13.21
C GLN A 282 -21.03 -0.17 -14.14
N MET A 283 -21.79 0.92 -14.01
CA MET A 283 -21.61 2.17 -14.75
C MET A 283 -20.22 2.77 -14.48
N LEU A 284 -19.86 2.97 -13.20
CA LEU A 284 -18.56 3.52 -12.80
C LEU A 284 -17.38 2.68 -13.35
N LEU A 285 -17.52 1.36 -13.27
CA LEU A 285 -16.51 0.44 -13.78
C LEU A 285 -16.40 0.48 -15.31
N ALA A 286 -17.53 0.58 -16.01
CA ALA A 286 -17.56 0.69 -17.46
C ALA A 286 -16.90 1.97 -17.96
N GLU A 287 -17.12 3.10 -17.29
CA GLU A 287 -16.47 4.39 -17.59
C GLU A 287 -14.94 4.27 -17.47
N ALA A 288 -14.45 3.71 -16.39
CA ALA A 288 -13.01 3.53 -16.17
C ALA A 288 -12.39 2.58 -17.21
N ARG A 289 -13.06 1.43 -17.49
CA ARG A 289 -12.59 0.43 -18.44
C ARG A 289 -12.56 0.91 -19.89
N ALA A 290 -13.38 1.88 -20.23
CA ALA A 290 -13.33 2.52 -21.55
C ALA A 290 -12.00 3.24 -21.80
N VAL A 291 -11.27 3.63 -20.73
CA VAL A 291 -9.96 4.31 -20.81
C VAL A 291 -8.83 3.33 -20.45
N PHE A 292 -9.01 2.55 -19.40
CA PHE A 292 -8.02 1.59 -18.89
C PHE A 292 -8.68 0.23 -18.63
N PRO A 293 -8.55 -0.75 -19.55
CA PRO A 293 -9.26 -2.03 -19.48
C PRO A 293 -9.00 -2.85 -18.20
N GLU A 294 -7.80 -2.72 -17.61
CA GLU A 294 -7.40 -3.41 -16.37
C GLU A 294 -7.87 -2.68 -15.09
N ALA A 295 -8.92 -1.85 -15.22
CA ALA A 295 -9.59 -1.22 -14.09
C ALA A 295 -10.56 -2.19 -13.39
N SER A 296 -10.60 -2.11 -12.08
CA SER A 296 -11.51 -2.83 -11.20
C SER A 296 -12.05 -1.90 -10.11
N LEU A 297 -13.26 -2.17 -9.64
CA LEU A 297 -13.90 -1.44 -8.56
C LEU A 297 -13.71 -2.22 -7.25
N ALA A 298 -13.07 -1.61 -6.26
CA ALA A 298 -12.92 -2.22 -4.96
C ALA A 298 -14.24 -2.23 -4.19
N HIS A 299 -14.42 -3.22 -3.35
CA HIS A 299 -15.49 -3.31 -2.38
C HIS A 299 -14.93 -3.74 -1.02
N ASP A 300 -15.69 -3.49 0.03
CA ASP A 300 -15.28 -3.84 1.38
C ASP A 300 -15.01 -5.34 1.51
N PHE A 301 -13.96 -5.69 2.23
CA PHE A 301 -13.46 -7.06 2.44
C PHE A 301 -12.86 -7.74 1.21
N LEU A 302 -12.70 -7.03 0.10
CA LEU A 302 -11.97 -7.57 -1.04
C LEU A 302 -10.50 -7.78 -0.67
N CYS A 303 -9.98 -8.95 -1.02
CA CYS A 303 -8.55 -9.28 -0.90
C CYS A 303 -7.98 -9.50 -2.30
N VAL A 304 -6.98 -8.72 -2.67
CA VAL A 304 -6.32 -8.75 -3.98
C VAL A 304 -4.90 -9.28 -3.81
N PRO A 305 -4.59 -10.47 -4.30
CA PRO A 305 -3.23 -10.99 -4.29
C PRO A 305 -2.35 -10.23 -5.30
N ILE A 306 -1.14 -9.88 -4.88
CA ILE A 306 -0.10 -9.29 -5.74
C ILE A 306 1.01 -10.33 -5.88
N PRO A 307 1.00 -11.13 -6.97
CA PRO A 307 1.94 -12.23 -7.14
C PRO A 307 3.39 -11.73 -7.29
N LYS A 308 4.36 -12.57 -6.93
CA LYS A 308 5.78 -12.35 -7.22
C LYS A 308 6.01 -12.42 -8.73
N LYS A 309 6.93 -11.58 -9.22
CA LYS A 309 7.35 -11.58 -10.64
C LYS A 309 8.30 -12.70 -10.97
#